data_4bed56a4847df96b841bb0858884dc87
#
_entry.id   4bed56a4847df96b841bb0858884dc87
#
_cell.length_a   1.000
_cell.length_b   1.000
_cell.length_c   1.000
_cell.angle_alpha   90.00
_cell.angle_beta   90.00
_cell.angle_gamma   90.00
#
_symmetry.space_group_name_H-M   'P 1'
#
loop_
_entity.id
_entity.type
_entity.pdbx_description
1 polymer ?
#
loop_
_entity_poly.entity_id
_entity_poly.type
_entity_poly.pdbx_seq_one_letter_code
_entity_poly.pdbx_strand_id
1 'polypeptide(L)'
;MARTVKPRTPRRKARGARPGRPKKNGRPGPDAGPSERRKTIPYETWTRVARTLKAVAHPERLRIIDLLEGGERSVGVIVRALGAKPAVTSQQLGLMRDRGVLAARRDGNHVYYRIANPHVVQVIHCIRRSCRTGEA
;
A
#
# COMPACT_ATOMS: atom_id res chain seq x y z
N MET A 1 -50.11 49.32 -69.07
CA MET A 1 -49.60 47.96 -69.09
C MET A 1 -48.90 47.72 -67.74
N ALA A 2 -49.60 47.07 -66.80
CA ALA A 2 -49.15 46.90 -65.45
C ALA A 2 -48.55 45.49 -65.31
N ARG A 3 -47.26 45.36 -64.87
CA ARG A 3 -46.63 44.08 -64.57
C ARG A 3 -46.76 43.81 -63.05
N THR A 4 -47.57 42.81 -62.79
CA THR A 4 -47.75 42.28 -61.39
C THR A 4 -46.51 41.53 -60.93
N VAL A 5 -45.87 42.02 -59.87
CA VAL A 5 -44.77 41.38 -59.24
C VAL A 5 -45.31 40.52 -58.09
N LYS A 6 -45.08 39.20 -58.12
CA LYS A 6 -45.42 38.26 -57.03
C LYS A 6 -44.46 38.41 -55.83
N PRO A 7 -44.93 38.40 -54.58
CA PRO A 7 -44.09 38.47 -53.43
C PRO A 7 -43.39 37.10 -53.17
N ARG A 8 -42.07 37.14 -52.93
CA ARG A 8 -41.25 35.98 -52.55
C ARG A 8 -41.47 35.66 -51.07
N THR A 9 -41.85 34.44 -50.76
CA THR A 9 -41.96 33.91 -49.42
C THR A 9 -40.58 33.77 -48.80
N PRO A 10 -40.38 34.14 -47.52
CA PRO A 10 -39.08 33.98 -46.84
C PRO A 10 -38.83 32.50 -46.44
N ARG A 11 -37.70 31.99 -46.84
CA ARG A 11 -37.16 30.64 -46.53
C ARG A 11 -36.91 30.52 -45.05
N ARG A 12 -37.63 29.60 -44.36
CA ARG A 12 -37.50 29.27 -42.96
C ARG A 12 -36.10 28.67 -42.69
N LYS A 13 -35.23 29.37 -41.95
CA LYS A 13 -33.93 28.87 -41.53
C LYS A 13 -34.13 27.69 -40.58
N ALA A 14 -33.59 26.54 -40.95
CA ALA A 14 -33.51 25.39 -40.10
C ALA A 14 -32.67 25.74 -38.85
N ARG A 15 -33.26 25.54 -37.67
CA ARG A 15 -32.53 25.65 -36.38
C ARG A 15 -31.53 24.54 -36.32
N GLY A 16 -30.24 24.90 -36.27
CA GLY A 16 -29.15 24.00 -36.06
C GLY A 16 -29.32 23.22 -34.74
N ALA A 17 -29.19 21.92 -34.84
CA ALA A 17 -29.14 21.04 -33.70
C ALA A 17 -27.99 21.45 -32.78
N ARG A 18 -28.26 21.70 -31.50
CA ARG A 18 -27.24 21.92 -30.50
C ARG A 18 -26.43 20.63 -30.33
N PRO A 19 -25.09 20.69 -30.33
CA PRO A 19 -24.28 19.49 -30.01
C PRO A 19 -24.59 19.03 -28.59
N GLY A 20 -24.88 17.74 -28.46
CA GLY A 20 -25.20 17.10 -27.19
C GLY A 20 -24.10 17.35 -26.15
N ARG A 21 -24.53 17.79 -24.98
CA ARG A 21 -23.70 17.97 -23.79
C ARG A 21 -22.96 16.65 -23.49
N PRO A 22 -21.63 16.63 -23.30
CA PRO A 22 -20.91 15.39 -22.97
C PRO A 22 -21.49 14.80 -21.70
N LYS A 23 -21.86 13.51 -21.74
CA LYS A 23 -22.32 12.76 -20.60
C LYS A 23 -21.21 12.80 -19.55
N LYS A 24 -21.45 13.43 -18.40
CA LYS A 24 -20.57 13.37 -17.23
C LYS A 24 -20.39 11.90 -16.90
N ASN A 25 -19.16 11.39 -17.04
CA ASN A 25 -18.79 10.09 -16.53
C ASN A 25 -19.20 10.05 -15.06
N GLY A 26 -20.23 9.28 -14.75
CA GLY A 26 -20.72 9.11 -13.39
C GLY A 26 -19.57 8.59 -12.56
N ARG A 27 -19.09 9.40 -11.62
CA ARG A 27 -18.28 8.89 -10.51
C ARG A 27 -19.16 7.83 -9.85
N PRO A 28 -18.66 6.61 -9.61
CA PRO A 28 -19.41 5.63 -8.82
C PRO A 28 -19.73 6.29 -7.48
N GLY A 29 -21.02 6.29 -7.11
CA GLY A 29 -21.49 6.82 -5.84
C GLY A 29 -20.80 6.11 -4.67
N PRO A 30 -20.82 6.69 -3.46
CA PRO A 30 -20.21 6.08 -2.26
C PRO A 30 -20.82 4.72 -1.89
N ASP A 31 -21.96 4.35 -2.49
CA ASP A 31 -22.68 3.10 -2.25
C ASP A 31 -22.47 2.05 -3.36
N ALA A 32 -21.44 2.18 -4.19
CA ALA A 32 -21.02 1.07 -5.04
C ALA A 32 -20.54 -0.06 -4.13
N GLY A 33 -21.45 -0.97 -3.79
CA GLY A 33 -21.18 -2.16 -3.01
C GLY A 33 -19.99 -2.92 -3.57
N PRO A 34 -19.31 -3.74 -2.77
CA PRO A 34 -18.10 -4.44 -3.16
C PRO A 34 -18.38 -5.19 -4.47
N SER A 35 -17.63 -4.86 -5.52
CA SER A 35 -17.78 -5.52 -6.81
C SER A 35 -17.69 -7.03 -6.60
N GLU A 36 -18.67 -7.78 -7.05
CA GLU A 36 -18.88 -9.24 -6.82
C GLU A 36 -17.70 -10.14 -7.19
N ARG A 37 -16.59 -9.61 -7.65
CA ARG A 37 -15.39 -10.38 -8.03
C ARG A 37 -14.27 -10.40 -7.01
N ARG A 38 -14.37 -9.69 -5.90
CA ARG A 38 -13.38 -9.83 -4.83
C ARG A 38 -13.80 -10.97 -3.92
N LYS A 39 -13.12 -12.12 -4.02
CA LYS A 39 -13.22 -13.16 -3.01
C LYS A 39 -13.04 -12.51 -1.64
N THR A 40 -14.11 -12.53 -0.84
CA THR A 40 -14.07 -11.95 0.52
C THR A 40 -12.99 -12.65 1.32
N ILE A 41 -12.00 -11.92 1.77
CA ILE A 41 -10.91 -12.47 2.61
C ILE A 41 -11.51 -12.78 3.99
N PRO A 42 -11.34 -14.01 4.52
CA PRO A 42 -11.85 -14.38 5.83
C PRO A 42 -11.30 -13.48 6.94
N TYR A 43 -12.13 -13.22 7.96
CA TYR A 43 -11.74 -12.34 9.07
C TYR A 43 -10.49 -12.83 9.82
N GLU A 44 -10.30 -14.15 9.93
CA GLU A 44 -9.10 -14.76 10.54
C GLU A 44 -7.82 -14.38 9.80
N THR A 45 -7.91 -14.23 8.48
CA THR A 45 -6.76 -13.76 7.67
C THR A 45 -6.42 -12.32 8.03
N TRP A 46 -7.42 -11.45 8.17
CA TRP A 46 -7.20 -10.07 8.60
C TRP A 46 -6.62 -9.98 10.01
N THR A 47 -7.08 -10.83 10.92
CA THR A 47 -6.54 -10.92 12.28
C THR A 47 -5.06 -11.29 12.26
N ARG A 48 -4.66 -12.24 11.41
CA ARG A 48 -3.26 -12.66 11.24
C ARG A 48 -2.41 -11.54 10.65
N VAL A 49 -2.90 -10.88 9.60
CA VAL A 49 -2.23 -9.72 8.99
C VAL A 49 -2.02 -8.62 10.03
N ALA A 50 -3.06 -8.28 10.79
CA ALA A 50 -2.98 -7.26 11.83
C ALA A 50 -1.94 -7.59 12.92
N ARG A 51 -1.84 -8.86 13.34
CA ARG A 51 -0.82 -9.31 14.31
C ARG A 51 0.59 -9.12 13.75
N THR A 52 0.80 -9.49 12.49
CA THR A 52 2.11 -9.34 11.84
C THR A 52 2.50 -7.87 11.70
N LEU A 53 1.56 -7.00 11.28
CA LEU A 53 1.81 -5.57 11.17
C LEU A 53 2.10 -4.95 12.55
N LYS A 54 1.36 -5.31 13.60
CA LYS A 54 1.65 -4.87 14.97
C LYS A 54 3.04 -5.32 15.45
N ALA A 55 3.50 -6.48 15.00
CA ALA A 55 4.83 -6.99 15.37
C ALA A 55 5.97 -6.18 14.76
N VAL A 56 5.74 -5.38 13.74
CA VAL A 56 6.77 -4.57 13.07
C VAL A 56 6.55 -3.07 13.22
N ALA A 57 5.39 -2.64 13.69
CA ALA A 57 5.01 -1.23 13.83
C ALA A 57 5.73 -0.54 15.00
N HIS A 58 7.06 -0.46 14.93
CA HIS A 58 7.93 0.27 15.85
C HIS A 58 9.23 0.63 15.15
N PRO A 59 9.79 1.84 15.30
CA PRO A 59 10.99 2.29 14.58
C PRO A 59 12.18 1.33 14.73
N GLU A 60 12.49 0.87 15.93
CA GLU A 60 13.60 -0.07 16.16
C GLU A 60 13.40 -1.40 15.44
N ARG A 61 12.16 -1.91 15.39
CA ARG A 61 11.85 -3.16 14.70
C ARG A 61 11.96 -3.02 13.17
N LEU A 62 11.58 -1.87 12.63
CA LEU A 62 11.77 -1.57 11.21
C LEU A 62 13.25 -1.51 10.85
N ARG A 63 14.09 -0.89 11.70
CA ARG A 63 15.55 -0.88 11.52
C ARG A 63 16.17 -2.29 11.59
N ILE A 64 15.66 -3.16 12.47
CA ILE A 64 16.09 -4.55 12.53
C ILE A 64 15.79 -5.28 11.21
N ILE A 65 14.59 -5.08 10.64
CA ILE A 65 14.22 -5.71 9.37
C ILE A 65 15.11 -5.19 8.24
N ASP A 66 15.32 -3.89 8.14
CA ASP A 66 16.19 -3.27 7.14
C ASP A 66 17.62 -3.85 7.18
N LEU A 67 18.16 -4.03 8.40
CA LEU A 67 19.47 -4.65 8.59
C LEU A 67 19.50 -6.14 8.16
N LEU A 68 18.43 -6.88 8.43
CA LEU A 68 18.32 -8.31 8.14
C LEU A 68 17.90 -8.60 6.67
N GLU A 69 17.52 -7.61 5.88
CA GLU A 69 17.33 -7.76 4.44
C GLU A 69 18.62 -8.20 3.74
N GLY A 70 19.77 -7.77 4.24
CA GLY A 70 21.08 -8.19 3.75
C GLY A 70 21.54 -9.59 4.19
N GLY A 71 20.66 -10.35 4.86
CA GLY A 71 20.93 -11.71 5.31
C GLY A 71 20.97 -11.88 6.82
N GLU A 72 21.27 -13.11 7.24
CA GLU A 72 21.35 -13.51 8.65
C GLU A 72 22.45 -12.74 9.40
N ARG A 73 22.15 -12.31 10.65
CA ARG A 73 23.07 -11.57 11.52
C ARG A 73 23.00 -12.08 12.95
N SER A 74 24.15 -12.08 13.65
CA SER A 74 24.19 -12.38 15.08
C SER A 74 23.64 -11.21 15.91
N VAL A 75 23.13 -11.49 17.09
CA VAL A 75 22.62 -10.47 18.04
C VAL A 75 23.65 -9.37 18.28
N GLY A 76 24.94 -9.73 18.46
CA GLY A 76 26.02 -8.77 18.72
C GLY A 76 26.22 -7.80 17.52
N VAL A 77 26.07 -8.28 16.28
CA VAL A 77 26.15 -7.44 15.08
C VAL A 77 24.95 -6.49 15.03
N ILE A 78 23.75 -7.00 15.33
CA ILE A 78 22.52 -6.20 15.32
C ILE A 78 22.60 -5.08 16.36
N VAL A 79 23.01 -5.41 17.59
CA VAL A 79 23.19 -4.44 18.69
C VAL A 79 24.14 -3.31 18.28
N ARG A 80 25.31 -3.66 17.74
CA ARG A 80 26.29 -2.66 17.29
C ARG A 80 25.75 -1.77 16.16
N ALA A 81 25.12 -2.37 15.17
CA ALA A 81 24.59 -1.64 14.02
C ALA A 81 23.45 -0.68 14.40
N LEU A 82 22.64 -1.03 15.39
CA LEU A 82 21.56 -0.17 15.86
C LEU A 82 22.03 0.89 16.86
N GLY A 83 23.18 0.70 17.51
CA GLY A 83 23.63 1.54 18.61
C GLY A 83 22.70 1.49 19.83
N ALA A 84 21.96 0.39 19.99
CA ALA A 84 20.93 0.22 21.01
C ALA A 84 21.45 -0.61 22.20
N LYS A 85 20.73 -0.55 23.33
CA LYS A 85 21.06 -1.37 24.51
C LYS A 85 20.83 -2.86 24.20
N PRO A 86 21.77 -3.76 24.54
CA PRO A 86 21.65 -5.19 24.27
C PRO A 86 20.35 -5.83 24.80
N ALA A 87 19.92 -5.48 25.99
CA ALA A 87 18.70 -6.00 26.60
C ALA A 87 17.45 -5.60 25.80
N VAL A 88 17.36 -4.34 25.36
CA VAL A 88 16.25 -3.84 24.55
C VAL A 88 16.22 -4.52 23.19
N THR A 89 17.38 -4.63 22.53
CA THR A 89 17.49 -5.30 21.22
C THR A 89 17.08 -6.77 21.34
N SER A 90 17.56 -7.49 22.35
CA SER A 90 17.19 -8.89 22.57
C SER A 90 15.69 -9.07 22.80
N GLN A 91 15.06 -8.16 23.55
CA GLN A 91 13.61 -8.15 23.77
C GLN A 91 12.84 -7.94 22.45
N GLN A 92 13.26 -6.98 21.62
CA GLN A 92 12.64 -6.74 20.34
C GLN A 92 12.78 -7.94 19.38
N LEU A 93 13.96 -8.54 19.32
CA LEU A 93 14.22 -9.74 18.52
C LEU A 93 13.36 -10.91 18.97
N GLY A 94 13.24 -11.15 20.28
CA GLY A 94 12.37 -12.18 20.86
C GLY A 94 10.92 -11.98 20.48
N LEU A 95 10.39 -10.77 20.64
CA LEU A 95 9.02 -10.43 20.28
C LEU A 95 8.75 -10.68 18.78
N MET A 96 9.66 -10.28 17.91
CA MET A 96 9.50 -10.47 16.46
C MET A 96 9.58 -11.95 16.07
N ARG A 97 10.44 -12.75 16.74
CA ARG A 97 10.52 -14.20 16.58
C ARG A 97 9.20 -14.86 17.00
N ASP A 98 8.69 -14.53 18.17
CA ASP A 98 7.46 -15.13 18.74
C ASP A 98 6.22 -14.79 17.91
N ARG A 99 6.29 -13.73 17.12
CA ARG A 99 5.24 -13.33 16.14
C ARG A 99 5.49 -13.88 14.72
N GLY A 100 6.52 -14.73 14.54
CA GLY A 100 6.83 -15.35 13.25
C GLY A 100 7.38 -14.41 12.18
N VAL A 101 7.81 -13.21 12.56
CA VAL A 101 8.46 -12.26 11.65
C VAL A 101 9.93 -12.68 11.42
N LEU A 102 10.62 -13.07 12.49
CA LEU A 102 12.00 -13.55 12.47
C LEU A 102 12.09 -15.03 12.82
N ALA A 103 13.13 -15.68 12.33
CA ALA A 103 13.60 -16.97 12.82
C ALA A 103 14.96 -16.79 13.50
N ALA A 104 15.21 -17.61 14.52
CA ALA A 104 16.48 -17.62 15.24
C ALA A 104 17.16 -18.98 15.10
N ARG A 105 18.46 -18.97 14.95
CA ARG A 105 19.34 -20.14 14.95
C ARG A 105 20.44 -19.93 15.99
N ARG A 106 20.70 -20.94 16.77
CA ARG A 106 21.84 -20.94 17.72
C ARG A 106 23.01 -21.65 17.09
N ASP A 107 24.19 -21.05 17.24
CA ASP A 107 25.45 -21.65 16.80
C ASP A 107 26.52 -21.34 17.86
N GLY A 108 26.87 -22.34 18.63
CA GLY A 108 27.71 -22.21 19.82
C GLY A 108 27.14 -21.20 20.83
N ASN A 109 27.91 -20.18 21.12
CA ASN A 109 27.50 -19.08 22.02
C ASN A 109 26.82 -17.92 21.32
N HIS A 110 26.58 -18.05 20.01
CA HIS A 110 25.95 -16.99 19.22
C HIS A 110 24.53 -17.36 18.81
N VAL A 111 23.64 -16.36 18.81
CA VAL A 111 22.30 -16.48 18.26
C VAL A 111 22.24 -15.60 17.02
N TYR A 112 21.81 -16.20 15.92
CA TYR A 112 21.63 -15.55 14.63
C TYR A 112 20.17 -15.40 14.33
N TYR A 113 19.81 -14.27 13.78
CA TYR A 113 18.43 -13.96 13.35
C TYR A 113 18.38 -13.73 11.84
N ARG A 114 17.28 -14.17 11.23
CA ARG A 114 16.94 -13.93 9.83
C ARG A 114 15.46 -13.63 9.68
N ILE A 115 15.08 -13.03 8.59
CA ILE A 115 13.65 -12.81 8.24
C ILE A 115 13.01 -14.16 7.93
N ALA A 116 11.93 -14.49 8.62
CA ALA A 116 11.14 -15.71 8.40
C ALA A 116 9.96 -15.45 7.46
N ASN A 117 9.40 -14.24 7.49
CA ASN A 117 8.26 -13.85 6.67
C ASN A 117 8.67 -12.79 5.63
N PRO A 118 8.96 -13.20 4.37
CA PRO A 118 9.39 -12.26 3.32
C PRO A 118 8.30 -11.25 2.92
N HIS A 119 7.03 -11.56 3.16
CA HIS A 119 5.93 -10.62 2.84
C HIS A 119 5.98 -9.33 3.68
N VAL A 120 6.54 -9.40 4.89
CA VAL A 120 6.78 -8.22 5.74
C VAL A 120 7.71 -7.24 5.05
N VAL A 121 8.77 -7.72 4.42
CA VAL A 121 9.74 -6.90 3.67
C VAL A 121 9.06 -6.17 2.51
N GLN A 122 8.22 -6.89 1.75
CA GLN A 122 7.48 -6.30 0.63
C GLN A 122 6.56 -5.15 1.08
N VAL A 123 5.85 -5.32 2.20
CA VAL A 123 4.98 -4.27 2.77
C VAL A 123 5.81 -3.06 3.20
N ILE A 124 6.93 -3.28 3.89
CA ILE A 124 7.82 -2.21 4.34
C ILE A 124 8.41 -1.46 3.15
N HIS A 125 8.85 -2.15 2.10
CA HIS A 125 9.33 -1.54 0.87
C HIS A 125 8.28 -0.67 0.20
N CYS A 126 7.02 -1.14 0.15
CA CYS A 126 5.91 -0.38 -0.41
C CYS A 126 5.70 0.93 0.36
N ILE A 127 5.63 0.87 1.69
CA ILE A 127 5.45 2.04 2.55
C ILE A 127 6.65 2.99 2.44
N ARG A 128 7.88 2.47 2.50
CA ARG A 128 9.11 3.27 2.40
C ARG A 128 9.20 4.01 1.07
N ARG A 129 8.77 3.39 -0.03
CA ARG A 129 8.70 4.04 -1.34
C ARG A 129 7.71 5.20 -1.35
N SER A 130 6.52 5.00 -0.76
CA SER A 130 5.50 6.05 -0.67
C SER A 130 5.94 7.22 0.21
N CYS A 131 6.67 6.97 1.29
CA CYS A 131 7.19 8.02 2.16
C CYS A 131 8.29 8.87 1.48
N ARG A 132 9.10 8.26 0.59
CA ARG A 132 10.16 9.00 -0.13
C ARG A 132 9.63 9.90 -1.24
N THR A 133 8.46 9.61 -1.78
CA THR A 133 7.83 10.45 -2.82
C THR A 133 7.08 11.66 -2.26
N GLY A 134 6.91 11.74 -0.93
CA GLY A 134 6.29 12.88 -0.25
C GLY A 134 7.26 13.97 0.20
N GLU A 135 8.57 13.78 0.02
CA GLU A 135 9.61 14.78 0.31
C GLU A 135 10.12 15.40 -1.00
N ALA A 136 9.23 16.11 -1.65
CA ALA A 136 9.58 17.00 -2.75
C ALA A 136 9.02 18.40 -2.49
#